data_b64a5ac91fbb60f1e91f4cf402e33f72
#
_entry.id   b64a5ac91fbb60f1e91f4cf402e33f72
#
_cell.length_a   1.000
_cell.length_b   1.000
_cell.length_c   1.000
_cell.angle_alpha   90.00
_cell.angle_beta   90.00
_cell.angle_gamma   90.00
#
_symmetry.space_group_name_H-M   'P 1'
#
loop_
_entity.id
_entity.type
_entity.pdbx_description
1 polymer ?
#
loop_
_entity_poly.entity_id
_entity_poly.type
_entity_poly.pdbx_seq_one_letter_code
_entity_poly.pdbx_strand_id
1 'polypeptide(L)'
;MTFNKRTFITTTLAIAALGLGHAHAQTALEGVMKNKLIKIAVPTDFPPYGFVGIDLKPQGLDVDTANLIAAKLGVKVELVPVTSANRIAYLQTKKADLVISTLGKNPEREKVIDFTVAYSPFFQAVYGPKGAALADFNALGGKSIAVTRGAIEDQELTKVVPANTDVKRFEDNNATVSAFVSGQTQFIATGVSVADNMIKRNPALGAEYKLLLKDSPNFIGVAKGEDALRNKVNAVIADASDVVCDETTLPSIETALTFGRLVDHEV
;
A
#
# COMPACT_ATOMS: atom_id res chain seq x y z
N MET A 1 1.32 17.91 90.09
CA MET A 1 0.15 17.07 89.88
C MET A 1 -0.12 17.02 88.41
N THR A 2 0.14 15.88 87.82
CA THR A 2 0.09 15.58 86.38
C THR A 2 -1.32 15.19 85.96
N PHE A 3 -1.85 15.75 84.89
CA PHE A 3 -2.98 15.16 84.18
C PHE A 3 -2.71 15.10 82.72
N ASN A 4 -2.57 13.90 82.31
CA ASN A 4 -2.36 13.48 80.92
C ASN A 4 -3.73 13.30 80.26
N LYS A 5 -4.07 14.10 79.27
CA LYS A 5 -5.25 13.86 78.41
C LYS A 5 -4.79 13.41 77.01
N ARG A 6 -4.87 12.10 76.79
CA ARG A 6 -4.78 11.53 75.49
C ARG A 6 -6.05 11.83 74.71
N THR A 7 -5.95 12.73 73.75
CA THR A 7 -7.02 12.98 72.78
C THR A 7 -6.81 11.97 71.62
N PHE A 8 -7.73 11.04 71.51
CA PHE A 8 -7.83 10.15 70.35
C PHE A 8 -8.40 10.96 69.15
N ILE A 9 -7.58 11.24 68.17
CA ILE A 9 -8.03 11.75 66.89
C ILE A 9 -8.31 10.53 65.96
N THR A 10 -9.58 10.21 65.82
CA THR A 10 -10.07 9.26 64.82
C THR A 10 -10.01 9.93 63.44
N THR A 11 -8.96 9.65 62.68
CA THR A 11 -8.85 10.09 61.30
C THR A 11 -9.72 9.17 60.42
N THR A 12 -10.88 9.69 60.03
CA THR A 12 -11.75 9.03 59.06
C THR A 12 -11.09 9.11 57.66
N LEU A 13 -10.53 8.00 57.22
CA LEU A 13 -9.97 7.88 55.86
C LEU A 13 -11.13 7.79 54.87
N ALA A 14 -11.51 8.92 54.26
CA ALA A 14 -12.41 8.93 53.12
C ALA A 14 -11.67 8.38 51.90
N ILE A 15 -11.92 7.10 51.57
CA ILE A 15 -11.49 6.50 50.31
C ILE A 15 -12.35 7.13 49.23
N ALA A 16 -11.82 8.17 48.59
CA ALA A 16 -12.33 8.65 47.32
C ALA A 16 -12.08 7.54 46.27
N ALA A 17 -13.11 6.75 45.98
CA ALA A 17 -13.15 5.88 44.84
C ALA A 17 -13.07 6.76 43.58
N LEU A 18 -11.85 7.08 43.18
CA LEU A 18 -11.56 7.62 41.84
C LEU A 18 -12.01 6.53 40.87
N GLY A 19 -13.19 6.72 40.30
CA GLY A 19 -13.66 5.96 39.18
C GLY A 19 -12.61 6.08 38.09
N LEU A 20 -11.80 5.02 37.91
CA LEU A 20 -10.97 4.82 36.75
C LEU A 20 -11.92 4.73 35.53
N GLY A 21 -12.36 5.89 35.07
CA GLY A 21 -12.97 5.99 33.74
C GLY A 21 -11.98 5.36 32.77
N HIS A 22 -12.32 4.21 32.23
CA HIS A 22 -11.60 3.65 31.12
C HIS A 22 -11.67 4.69 30.01
N ALA A 23 -10.60 5.47 29.85
CA ALA A 23 -10.43 6.29 28.67
C ALA A 23 -10.37 5.30 27.49
N HIS A 24 -11.53 5.04 26.88
CA HIS A 24 -11.55 4.37 25.60
C HIS A 24 -10.72 5.24 24.66
N ALA A 25 -9.57 4.73 24.25
CA ALA A 25 -8.81 5.38 23.19
C ALA A 25 -9.76 5.51 21.99
N GLN A 26 -9.94 6.75 21.53
CA GLN A 26 -10.79 7.03 20.37
C GLN A 26 -10.29 6.21 19.20
N THR A 27 -11.15 5.38 18.60
CA THR A 27 -10.82 4.59 17.41
C THR A 27 -10.57 5.50 16.20
N ALA A 28 -9.80 5.03 15.23
CA ALA A 28 -9.56 5.79 14.00
C ALA A 28 -10.88 6.15 13.30
N LEU A 29 -11.84 5.21 13.24
CA LEU A 29 -13.16 5.47 12.65
C LEU A 29 -13.91 6.59 13.36
N GLU A 30 -13.95 6.60 14.68
CA GLU A 30 -14.60 7.69 15.45
C GLU A 30 -13.93 9.03 15.17
N GLY A 31 -12.59 9.06 15.09
CA GLY A 31 -11.83 10.25 14.75
C GLY A 31 -12.20 10.79 13.36
N VAL A 32 -12.22 9.92 12.37
CA VAL A 32 -12.60 10.23 10.98
C VAL A 32 -14.03 10.78 10.92
N MET A 33 -14.99 10.11 11.56
CA MET A 33 -16.39 10.50 11.53
C MET A 33 -16.65 11.81 12.28
N LYS A 34 -15.97 12.05 13.40
CA LYS A 34 -16.05 13.29 14.18
C LYS A 34 -15.49 14.49 13.41
N ASN A 35 -14.31 14.30 12.80
CA ASN A 35 -13.60 15.38 12.08
C ASN A 35 -14.12 15.58 10.65
N LYS A 36 -14.98 14.68 10.15
CA LYS A 36 -15.45 14.65 8.77
C LYS A 36 -14.30 14.66 7.74
N LEU A 37 -13.19 14.01 8.10
CA LEU A 37 -11.96 13.98 7.30
C LEU A 37 -11.28 12.62 7.48
N ILE A 38 -10.87 12.01 6.37
CA ILE A 38 -10.01 10.82 6.35
C ILE A 38 -8.72 11.13 5.61
N LYS A 39 -7.58 10.73 6.18
CA LYS A 39 -6.25 10.86 5.57
C LYS A 39 -5.87 9.55 4.92
N ILE A 40 -5.67 9.58 3.61
CA ILE A 40 -5.36 8.37 2.84
C ILE A 40 -4.03 8.56 2.11
N ALA A 41 -3.07 7.71 2.43
CA ALA A 41 -1.79 7.70 1.76
C ALA A 41 -1.89 6.99 0.41
N VAL A 42 -1.47 7.70 -0.66
CA VAL A 42 -1.51 7.22 -2.06
C VAL A 42 -0.17 7.43 -2.75
N PRO A 43 0.19 6.61 -3.74
CA PRO A 43 1.39 6.83 -4.54
C PRO A 43 1.17 8.02 -5.49
N THR A 44 2.26 8.67 -5.91
CA THR A 44 2.21 9.79 -6.86
C THR A 44 3.10 9.57 -8.09
N ASP A 45 3.71 8.40 -8.19
CA ASP A 45 4.74 8.07 -9.17
C ASP A 45 4.59 6.65 -9.76
N PHE A 46 3.39 6.05 -9.66
CA PHE A 46 3.14 4.66 -10.04
C PHE A 46 1.90 4.50 -10.95
N PRO A 47 1.94 5.05 -12.18
CA PRO A 47 0.82 4.90 -13.12
C PRO A 47 0.67 3.43 -13.56
N PRO A 48 -0.56 2.92 -13.69
CA PRO A 48 -1.85 3.64 -13.64
C PRO A 48 -2.50 3.73 -12.25
N TYR A 49 -1.83 3.27 -11.18
CA TYR A 49 -2.41 3.17 -9.83
C TYR A 49 -2.51 4.51 -9.10
N GLY A 50 -1.39 5.26 -9.02
CA GLY A 50 -1.37 6.60 -8.43
C GLY A 50 -0.24 7.42 -9.03
N PHE A 51 -0.58 8.57 -9.61
CA PHE A 51 0.37 9.46 -10.26
C PHE A 51 -0.17 10.89 -10.31
N VAL A 52 0.71 11.84 -10.61
CA VAL A 52 0.30 13.22 -10.82
C VAL A 52 0.06 13.44 -12.31
N GLY A 53 -1.16 13.87 -12.66
CA GLY A 53 -1.55 14.16 -14.03
C GLY A 53 -0.93 15.45 -14.57
N ILE A 54 -1.18 15.75 -15.83
CA ILE A 54 -0.71 16.99 -16.48
C ILE A 54 -1.36 18.25 -15.90
N ASP A 55 -2.51 18.09 -15.25
CA ASP A 55 -3.23 19.13 -14.51
C ASP A 55 -2.73 19.29 -13.06
N LEU A 56 -1.64 18.62 -12.72
CA LEU A 56 -1.01 18.56 -11.39
C LEU A 56 -1.91 17.95 -10.31
N LYS A 57 -2.95 17.23 -10.67
CA LYS A 57 -3.82 16.53 -9.71
C LYS A 57 -3.45 15.06 -9.58
N PRO A 58 -3.61 14.48 -8.38
CA PRO A 58 -3.51 13.04 -8.20
C PRO A 58 -4.58 12.30 -9.02
N GLN A 59 -4.17 11.24 -9.71
CA GLN A 59 -5.00 10.40 -10.57
C GLN A 59 -4.61 8.93 -10.42
N GLY A 60 -5.51 8.03 -10.82
CA GLY A 60 -5.28 6.59 -10.89
C GLY A 60 -6.13 5.78 -9.93
N LEU A 61 -6.08 4.46 -10.07
CA LEU A 61 -6.94 3.51 -9.36
C LEU A 61 -6.93 3.70 -7.83
N ASP A 62 -5.74 3.89 -7.25
CA ASP A 62 -5.59 4.05 -5.80
C ASP A 62 -6.21 5.38 -5.31
N VAL A 63 -6.09 6.43 -6.14
CA VAL A 63 -6.70 7.74 -5.87
C VAL A 63 -8.23 7.67 -6.00
N ASP A 64 -8.73 7.00 -7.03
CA ASP A 64 -10.18 6.81 -7.24
C ASP A 64 -10.79 5.96 -6.12
N THR A 65 -10.09 4.90 -5.70
CA THR A 65 -10.48 4.07 -4.54
C THR A 65 -10.53 4.91 -3.25
N ALA A 66 -9.55 5.78 -3.03
CA ALA A 66 -9.54 6.68 -1.87
C ALA A 66 -10.73 7.65 -1.87
N ASN A 67 -11.03 8.25 -3.01
CA ASN A 67 -12.18 9.14 -3.18
C ASN A 67 -13.51 8.41 -2.98
N LEU A 68 -13.64 7.20 -3.50
CA LEU A 68 -14.82 6.36 -3.33
C LEU A 68 -15.08 6.03 -1.86
N ILE A 69 -14.04 5.60 -1.14
CA ILE A 69 -14.16 5.29 0.30
C ILE A 69 -14.59 6.52 1.08
N ALA A 70 -13.98 7.67 0.85
CA ALA A 70 -14.35 8.91 1.54
C ALA A 70 -15.79 9.32 1.25
N ALA A 71 -16.24 9.23 -0.01
CA ALA A 71 -17.62 9.52 -0.41
C ALA A 71 -18.62 8.58 0.28
N LYS A 72 -18.36 7.26 0.30
CA LYS A 72 -19.21 6.27 0.96
C LYS A 72 -19.25 6.43 2.49
N LEU A 73 -18.18 6.94 3.09
CA LEU A 73 -18.14 7.31 4.53
C LEU A 73 -18.82 8.66 4.81
N GLY A 74 -19.13 9.47 3.80
CA GLY A 74 -19.68 10.81 3.97
C GLY A 74 -18.70 11.79 4.62
N VAL A 75 -17.41 11.69 4.29
CA VAL A 75 -16.32 12.53 4.80
C VAL A 75 -15.47 13.10 3.67
N LYS A 76 -14.67 14.13 3.95
CA LYS A 76 -13.66 14.63 3.02
C LYS A 76 -12.45 13.72 3.02
N VAL A 77 -11.74 13.62 1.89
CA VAL A 77 -10.44 12.97 1.82
C VAL A 77 -9.31 13.99 1.80
N GLU A 78 -8.24 13.70 2.55
CA GLU A 78 -6.93 14.32 2.42
C GLU A 78 -5.99 13.26 1.85
N LEU A 79 -5.58 13.44 0.58
CA LEU A 79 -4.61 12.56 -0.05
C LEU A 79 -3.20 12.91 0.42
N VAL A 80 -2.49 11.93 0.99
CA VAL A 80 -1.14 12.08 1.53
C VAL A 80 -0.16 11.35 0.63
N PRO A 81 0.76 12.03 -0.07
CA PRO A 81 1.78 11.38 -0.89
C PRO A 81 2.65 10.42 -0.07
N VAL A 82 2.88 9.21 -0.58
CA VAL A 82 3.69 8.20 0.10
C VAL A 82 4.59 7.43 -0.87
N THR A 83 5.82 7.13 -0.45
CA THR A 83 6.72 6.20 -1.14
C THR A 83 6.54 4.78 -0.60
N SER A 84 6.99 3.79 -1.37
CA SER A 84 6.89 2.37 -0.99
C SER A 84 7.51 2.07 0.38
N ALA A 85 8.64 2.69 0.72
CA ALA A 85 9.34 2.49 1.98
C ALA A 85 8.58 3.06 3.20
N ASN A 86 7.77 4.11 3.01
CA ASN A 86 7.16 4.87 4.10
C ASN A 86 5.74 4.41 4.45
N ARG A 87 5.11 3.55 3.63
CA ARG A 87 3.70 3.13 3.78
C ARG A 87 3.35 2.64 5.18
N ILE A 88 4.13 1.73 5.72
CA ILE A 88 3.89 1.13 7.05
C ILE A 88 4.06 2.17 8.16
N ALA A 89 5.13 2.97 8.10
CA ALA A 89 5.40 4.01 9.09
C ALA A 89 4.28 5.07 9.14
N TYR A 90 3.64 5.40 8.01
CA TYR A 90 2.55 6.38 7.97
C TYR A 90 1.32 5.91 8.74
N LEU A 91 1.00 4.61 8.71
CA LEU A 91 -0.06 4.03 9.54
C LEU A 91 0.33 4.02 11.02
N GLN A 92 1.53 3.55 11.34
CA GLN A 92 2.00 3.43 12.72
C GLN A 92 2.10 4.78 13.43
N THR A 93 2.48 5.84 12.70
CA THR A 93 2.60 7.21 13.23
C THR A 93 1.32 8.04 13.09
N LYS A 94 0.22 7.43 12.63
CA LYS A 94 -1.07 8.11 12.38
C LYS A 94 -0.96 9.31 11.43
N LYS A 95 0.02 9.30 10.53
CA LYS A 95 0.14 10.29 9.47
C LYS A 95 -0.92 10.06 8.39
N ALA A 96 -1.37 8.81 8.23
CA ALA A 96 -2.52 8.42 7.43
C ALA A 96 -3.40 7.45 8.21
N ASP A 97 -4.71 7.48 7.96
CA ASP A 97 -5.69 6.54 8.49
C ASP A 97 -5.71 5.25 7.67
N LEU A 98 -5.52 5.38 6.36
CA LEU A 98 -5.43 4.28 5.39
C LEU A 98 -4.20 4.46 4.49
N VAL A 99 -3.67 3.33 4.01
CA VAL A 99 -2.71 3.30 2.90
C VAL A 99 -3.34 2.57 1.72
N ILE A 100 -3.56 3.27 0.62
CA ILE A 100 -4.01 2.74 -0.67
C ILE A 100 -2.89 3.06 -1.67
N SER A 101 -1.95 2.12 -1.82
CA SER A 101 -0.71 2.37 -2.55
C SER A 101 -0.12 1.05 -3.07
N THR A 102 -0.90 0.32 -3.87
CA THR A 102 -0.51 -1.00 -4.39
C THR A 102 0.16 -1.87 -3.31
N LEU A 103 -0.47 -1.92 -2.13
CA LEU A 103 0.14 -2.53 -0.95
C LEU A 103 -0.08 -4.03 -0.94
N GLY A 104 0.95 -4.79 -1.34
CA GLY A 104 0.96 -6.25 -1.21
C GLY A 104 1.03 -6.69 0.25
N LYS A 105 0.39 -7.83 0.55
CA LYS A 105 0.34 -8.45 1.86
C LYS A 105 1.45 -9.49 2.01
N ASN A 106 2.10 -9.52 3.18
CA ASN A 106 3.03 -10.56 3.57
C ASN A 106 3.10 -10.70 5.10
N PRO A 107 3.65 -11.81 5.63
CA PRO A 107 3.69 -12.07 7.07
C PRO A 107 4.40 -10.99 7.90
N GLU A 108 5.43 -10.34 7.35
CA GLU A 108 6.18 -9.31 8.08
C GLU A 108 5.32 -8.04 8.27
N ARG A 109 4.60 -7.64 7.24
CA ARG A 109 3.67 -6.50 7.30
C ARG A 109 2.48 -6.80 8.20
N GLU A 110 1.94 -8.03 8.16
CA GLU A 110 0.81 -8.45 9.00
C GLU A 110 1.10 -8.41 10.50
N LYS A 111 2.36 -8.47 10.91
CA LYS A 111 2.75 -8.31 12.32
C LYS A 111 2.46 -6.89 12.84
N VAL A 112 2.52 -5.89 11.98
CA VAL A 112 2.55 -4.47 12.39
C VAL A 112 1.40 -3.61 11.87
N ILE A 113 0.68 -4.06 10.85
CA ILE A 113 -0.54 -3.44 10.34
C ILE A 113 -1.60 -4.51 10.05
N ASP A 114 -2.84 -4.07 9.85
CA ASP A 114 -3.93 -4.90 9.36
C ASP A 114 -4.25 -4.56 7.90
N PHE A 115 -4.86 -5.53 7.20
CA PHE A 115 -5.22 -5.42 5.81
C PHE A 115 -6.73 -5.62 5.61
N THR A 116 -7.28 -4.92 4.63
CA THR A 116 -8.64 -5.18 4.12
C THR A 116 -8.68 -6.46 3.29
N VAL A 117 -9.85 -6.77 2.70
CA VAL A 117 -9.94 -7.64 1.52
C VAL A 117 -9.18 -7.00 0.36
N ALA A 118 -8.79 -7.80 -0.64
CA ALA A 118 -8.15 -7.30 -1.84
C ALA A 118 -9.10 -6.39 -2.63
N TYR A 119 -8.58 -5.30 -3.20
CA TYR A 119 -9.37 -4.40 -4.04
C TYR A 119 -9.01 -4.45 -5.53
N SER A 120 -7.85 -5.04 -5.88
CA SER A 120 -7.48 -5.28 -7.28
C SER A 120 -6.48 -6.43 -7.40
N PRO A 121 -6.46 -7.17 -8.51
CA PRO A 121 -5.37 -8.09 -8.82
C PRO A 121 -4.08 -7.30 -9.06
N PHE A 122 -2.93 -7.91 -8.77
CA PHE A 122 -1.64 -7.32 -9.05
C PHE A 122 -0.57 -8.39 -9.21
N PHE A 123 0.14 -8.33 -10.32
CA PHE A 123 1.23 -9.24 -10.65
C PHE A 123 2.54 -8.47 -10.73
N GLN A 124 3.58 -9.00 -10.10
CA GLN A 124 4.93 -8.47 -10.17
C GLN A 124 5.77 -9.37 -11.08
N ALA A 125 6.57 -8.76 -11.94
CA ALA A 125 7.38 -9.48 -12.88
C ALA A 125 8.74 -8.81 -13.10
N VAL A 126 9.67 -9.58 -13.65
CA VAL A 126 10.94 -9.10 -14.16
C VAL A 126 10.81 -8.80 -15.65
N TYR A 127 11.28 -7.63 -16.03
CA TYR A 127 11.37 -7.17 -17.41
C TYR A 127 12.83 -6.90 -17.78
N GLY A 128 13.17 -7.08 -19.06
CA GLY A 128 14.51 -6.87 -19.55
C GLY A 128 14.56 -6.72 -21.07
N PRO A 129 15.75 -6.55 -21.67
CA PRO A 129 15.90 -6.35 -23.10
C PRO A 129 15.35 -7.52 -23.90
N LYS A 130 14.71 -7.24 -25.03
CA LYS A 130 14.32 -8.24 -26.00
C LYS A 130 15.54 -9.06 -26.43
N GLY A 131 15.44 -10.38 -26.39
CA GLY A 131 16.55 -11.27 -26.67
C GLY A 131 17.48 -11.61 -25.52
N ALA A 132 17.37 -10.96 -24.35
CA ALA A 132 18.03 -11.42 -23.12
C ALA A 132 17.25 -12.60 -22.53
N ALA A 133 17.77 -13.82 -22.68
CA ALA A 133 17.14 -15.01 -22.13
C ALA A 133 17.30 -15.06 -20.60
N LEU A 134 16.20 -15.24 -19.88
CA LEU A 134 16.17 -15.62 -18.48
C LEU A 134 15.33 -16.87 -18.34
N ALA A 135 15.99 -18.02 -18.13
CA ALA A 135 15.27 -19.28 -17.93
C ALA A 135 14.63 -19.35 -16.54
N ASP A 136 15.31 -18.78 -15.54
CA ASP A 136 14.88 -18.68 -14.16
C ASP A 136 15.59 -17.52 -13.45
N PHE A 137 15.34 -17.34 -12.15
CA PHE A 137 15.97 -16.28 -11.35
C PHE A 137 17.49 -16.48 -11.15
N ASN A 138 18.03 -17.71 -11.28
CA ASN A 138 19.46 -17.94 -11.18
C ASN A 138 20.23 -17.29 -12.35
N ALA A 139 19.57 -17.12 -13.48
CA ALA A 139 20.16 -16.43 -14.63
C ALA A 139 20.39 -14.93 -14.43
N LEU A 140 19.92 -14.34 -13.30
CA LEU A 140 20.23 -12.98 -12.88
C LEU A 140 21.60 -12.84 -12.20
N GLY A 141 22.30 -13.95 -11.91
CA GLY A 141 23.65 -13.92 -11.35
C GLY A 141 24.61 -13.07 -12.20
N GLY A 142 25.30 -12.12 -11.57
CA GLY A 142 26.20 -11.16 -12.22
C GLY A 142 25.51 -10.08 -13.06
N LYS A 143 24.18 -10.00 -13.07
CA LYS A 143 23.40 -8.99 -13.79
C LYS A 143 22.87 -7.93 -12.83
N SER A 144 22.58 -6.73 -13.36
CA SER A 144 21.97 -5.64 -12.58
C SER A 144 20.46 -5.58 -12.80
N ILE A 145 19.71 -5.38 -11.69
CA ILE A 145 18.26 -5.27 -11.70
C ILE A 145 17.80 -4.13 -10.80
N ALA A 146 16.90 -3.28 -11.30
CA ALA A 146 16.30 -2.19 -10.55
C ALA A 146 15.07 -2.65 -9.78
N VAL A 147 14.93 -2.20 -8.53
CA VAL A 147 13.70 -2.34 -7.72
C VAL A 147 13.45 -1.07 -6.91
N THR A 148 12.19 -0.83 -6.57
CA THR A 148 11.83 0.24 -5.64
C THR A 148 11.99 -0.24 -4.21
N ARG A 149 12.77 0.47 -3.40
CA ARG A 149 13.03 0.15 -2.00
C ARG A 149 11.72 -0.03 -1.21
N GLY A 150 11.61 -1.14 -0.49
CA GLY A 150 10.46 -1.45 0.36
C GLY A 150 9.17 -1.83 -0.39
N ALA A 151 9.22 -1.93 -1.72
CA ALA A 151 8.17 -2.55 -2.51
C ALA A 151 8.09 -4.06 -2.25
N ILE A 152 7.00 -4.70 -2.67
CA ILE A 152 6.89 -6.16 -2.54
C ILE A 152 7.90 -6.84 -3.47
N GLU A 153 8.16 -6.26 -4.63
CA GLU A 153 9.16 -6.73 -5.59
C GLU A 153 10.57 -6.78 -5.00
N ASP A 154 10.96 -5.78 -4.22
CA ASP A 154 12.25 -5.76 -3.53
C ASP A 154 12.36 -6.92 -2.52
N GLN A 155 11.29 -7.14 -1.76
CA GLN A 155 11.25 -8.19 -0.73
C GLN A 155 11.23 -9.59 -1.33
N GLU A 156 10.46 -9.81 -2.40
CA GLU A 156 10.35 -11.13 -3.04
C GLU A 156 11.58 -11.43 -3.90
N LEU A 157 12.07 -10.46 -4.67
CA LEU A 157 13.26 -10.63 -5.50
C LEU A 157 14.48 -11.02 -4.67
N THR A 158 14.68 -10.38 -3.52
CA THR A 158 15.81 -10.67 -2.62
C THR A 158 15.84 -12.13 -2.13
N LYS A 159 14.70 -12.81 -2.11
CA LYS A 159 14.60 -14.22 -1.68
C LYS A 159 15.01 -15.21 -2.76
N VAL A 160 14.95 -14.83 -4.04
CA VAL A 160 15.02 -15.76 -5.16
C VAL A 160 16.24 -15.54 -6.07
N VAL A 161 16.89 -14.37 -6.00
CA VAL A 161 18.06 -14.09 -6.85
C VAL A 161 19.36 -14.60 -6.22
N PRO A 162 20.37 -14.98 -7.03
CA PRO A 162 21.70 -15.30 -6.55
C PRO A 162 22.35 -14.15 -5.77
N ALA A 163 23.23 -14.48 -4.83
CA ALA A 163 23.94 -13.49 -4.00
C ALA A 163 24.82 -12.51 -4.79
N ASN A 164 25.26 -12.90 -5.98
CA ASN A 164 26.06 -12.06 -6.88
C ASN A 164 25.19 -11.23 -7.87
N THR A 165 23.87 -11.19 -7.72
CA THR A 165 23.00 -10.29 -8.48
C THR A 165 23.16 -8.87 -7.95
N ASP A 166 23.39 -7.90 -8.83
CA ASP A 166 23.48 -6.47 -8.46
C ASP A 166 22.07 -5.87 -8.37
N VAL A 167 21.41 -6.04 -7.19
CA VAL A 167 20.08 -5.50 -6.94
C VAL A 167 20.19 -4.03 -6.54
N LYS A 168 19.89 -3.12 -7.47
CA LYS A 168 19.89 -1.67 -7.26
C LYS A 168 18.54 -1.18 -6.77
N ARG A 169 18.53 -0.67 -5.55
CA ARG A 169 17.33 -0.17 -4.86
C ARG A 169 17.23 1.34 -4.98
N PHE A 170 16.16 1.81 -5.59
CA PHE A 170 15.86 3.22 -5.73
C PHE A 170 14.78 3.66 -4.74
N GLU A 171 14.77 4.95 -4.37
CA GLU A 171 13.90 5.46 -3.31
C GLU A 171 12.43 5.57 -3.74
N ASP A 172 12.18 5.76 -5.04
CA ASP A 172 10.85 5.88 -5.62
C ASP A 172 10.73 5.14 -6.97
N ASN A 173 9.50 5.05 -7.47
CA ASN A 173 9.22 4.30 -8.69
C ASN A 173 9.72 5.02 -9.94
N ASN A 174 9.69 6.35 -9.98
CA ASN A 174 10.22 7.13 -11.09
C ASN A 174 11.72 6.89 -11.26
N ALA A 175 12.49 6.91 -10.17
CA ALA A 175 13.92 6.62 -10.19
C ALA A 175 14.19 5.17 -10.64
N THR A 176 13.39 4.21 -10.16
CA THR A 176 13.49 2.80 -10.55
C THR A 176 13.27 2.61 -12.05
N VAL A 177 12.20 3.17 -12.59
CA VAL A 177 11.88 3.11 -14.03
C VAL A 177 12.95 3.84 -14.85
N SER A 178 13.37 5.03 -14.42
CA SER A 178 14.39 5.82 -15.11
C SER A 178 15.73 5.11 -15.19
N ALA A 179 16.14 4.40 -14.14
CA ALA A 179 17.38 3.62 -14.13
C ALA A 179 17.36 2.50 -15.16
N PHE A 180 16.24 1.83 -15.34
CA PHE A 180 16.10 0.81 -16.38
C PHE A 180 16.03 1.42 -17.78
N VAL A 181 15.20 2.44 -17.99
CA VAL A 181 15.03 3.12 -19.29
C VAL A 181 16.34 3.74 -19.78
N SER A 182 17.16 4.29 -18.89
CA SER A 182 18.47 4.85 -19.22
C SER A 182 19.60 3.83 -19.38
N GLY A 183 19.33 2.53 -19.17
CA GLY A 183 20.34 1.47 -19.24
C GLY A 183 21.28 1.40 -18.03
N GLN A 184 20.97 2.11 -16.92
CA GLN A 184 21.75 2.01 -15.68
C GLN A 184 21.61 0.61 -15.04
N THR A 185 20.52 -0.09 -15.30
CA THR A 185 20.30 -1.50 -14.97
C THR A 185 19.86 -2.28 -16.20
N GLN A 186 20.22 -3.57 -16.24
CA GLN A 186 19.87 -4.46 -17.34
C GLN A 186 18.42 -4.95 -17.26
N PHE A 187 17.89 -5.06 -16.03
CA PHE A 187 16.56 -5.57 -15.74
C PHE A 187 15.85 -4.63 -14.77
N ILE A 188 14.53 -4.81 -14.68
CA ILE A 188 13.67 -4.16 -13.68
C ILE A 188 12.67 -5.17 -13.14
N ALA A 189 12.42 -5.16 -11.82
CA ALA A 189 11.29 -5.85 -11.22
C ALA A 189 10.24 -4.81 -10.80
N THR A 190 9.03 -4.93 -11.35
CA THR A 190 7.92 -4.01 -11.13
C THR A 190 6.58 -4.67 -11.44
N GLY A 191 5.47 -3.96 -11.17
CA GLY A 191 4.15 -4.42 -11.54
C GLY A 191 3.95 -4.52 -13.06
N VAL A 192 3.23 -5.54 -13.51
CA VAL A 192 2.96 -5.79 -14.95
C VAL A 192 2.35 -4.57 -15.61
N SER A 193 1.28 -4.00 -15.06
CA SER A 193 0.62 -2.81 -15.64
C SER A 193 1.53 -1.57 -15.69
N VAL A 194 2.47 -1.45 -14.74
CA VAL A 194 3.46 -0.37 -14.71
C VAL A 194 4.50 -0.57 -15.81
N ALA A 195 4.98 -1.80 -15.99
CA ALA A 195 5.90 -2.15 -17.05
C ALA A 195 5.28 -1.92 -18.45
N ASP A 196 4.02 -2.31 -18.63
CA ASP A 196 3.28 -2.05 -19.88
C ASP A 196 3.19 -0.56 -20.19
N ASN A 197 2.87 0.25 -19.18
CA ASN A 197 2.83 1.71 -19.33
C ASN A 197 4.22 2.27 -19.69
N MET A 198 5.27 1.78 -19.03
CA MET A 198 6.66 2.15 -19.31
C MET A 198 7.05 1.79 -20.76
N ILE A 199 6.74 0.57 -21.21
CA ILE A 199 7.07 0.08 -22.58
C ILE A 199 6.28 0.89 -23.62
N LYS A 200 4.99 1.13 -23.41
CA LYS A 200 4.16 1.96 -24.31
C LYS A 200 4.71 3.38 -24.48
N ARG A 201 5.24 3.96 -23.41
CA ARG A 201 5.84 5.32 -23.44
C ARG A 201 7.24 5.33 -24.04
N ASN A 202 7.94 4.18 -24.05
CA ASN A 202 9.32 4.05 -24.54
C ASN A 202 9.44 2.86 -25.51
N PRO A 203 8.79 2.90 -26.68
CA PRO A 203 8.75 1.75 -27.61
C PRO A 203 10.14 1.36 -28.13
N ALA A 204 11.08 2.30 -28.21
CA ALA A 204 12.45 2.04 -28.63
C ALA A 204 13.27 1.27 -27.57
N LEU A 205 12.77 1.14 -26.33
CA LEU A 205 13.46 0.44 -25.25
C LEU A 205 13.64 -1.06 -25.55
N GLY A 206 12.73 -1.66 -26.35
CA GLY A 206 12.77 -3.07 -26.70
C GLY A 206 12.72 -3.98 -25.46
N ALA A 207 12.02 -3.57 -24.43
CA ALA A 207 11.84 -4.38 -23.22
C ALA A 207 10.66 -5.33 -23.36
N GLU A 208 10.79 -6.49 -22.72
CA GLU A 208 9.74 -7.51 -22.68
C GLU A 208 9.69 -8.19 -21.31
N TYR A 209 8.57 -8.84 -21.02
CA TYR A 209 8.40 -9.74 -19.88
C TYR A 209 9.44 -10.87 -19.88
N LYS A 210 9.94 -11.24 -18.71
CA LYS A 210 10.93 -12.32 -18.53
C LYS A 210 10.44 -13.39 -17.56
N LEU A 211 10.10 -13.03 -16.33
CA LEU A 211 9.74 -13.97 -15.28
C LEU A 211 8.64 -13.39 -14.41
N LEU A 212 7.64 -14.19 -14.06
CA LEU A 212 6.71 -13.86 -13.00
C LEU A 212 7.44 -13.92 -11.66
N LEU A 213 7.41 -12.84 -10.90
CA LEU A 213 8.01 -12.78 -9.56
C LEU A 213 7.00 -13.17 -8.48
N LYS A 214 5.81 -12.59 -8.57
CA LYS A 214 4.77 -12.81 -7.55
C LYS A 214 3.38 -12.47 -8.10
N ASP A 215 2.40 -13.30 -7.76
CA ASP A 215 0.99 -12.93 -7.72
C ASP A 215 0.69 -12.41 -6.30
N SER A 216 0.36 -11.15 -6.20
CA SER A 216 0.12 -10.50 -4.91
C SER A 216 -0.92 -9.40 -5.07
N PRO A 217 -2.20 -9.73 -4.88
CA PRO A 217 -3.27 -8.73 -4.95
C PRO A 217 -2.98 -7.50 -4.09
N ASN A 218 -3.56 -6.38 -4.46
CA ASN A 218 -3.46 -5.14 -3.72
C ASN A 218 -4.49 -5.08 -2.60
N PHE A 219 -4.03 -4.65 -1.42
CA PHE A 219 -4.82 -4.49 -0.21
C PHE A 219 -4.71 -3.07 0.32
N ILE A 220 -5.72 -2.62 1.06
CA ILE A 220 -5.64 -1.37 1.81
C ILE A 220 -5.05 -1.67 3.18
N GLY A 221 -4.01 -0.93 3.56
CA GLY A 221 -3.43 -1.01 4.90
C GLY A 221 -4.19 -0.14 5.90
N VAL A 222 -4.35 -0.67 7.10
CA VAL A 222 -4.97 -0.02 8.25
C VAL A 222 -4.05 -0.18 9.46
N ALA A 223 -4.01 0.78 10.38
CA ALA A 223 -3.24 0.62 11.61
C ALA A 223 -3.69 -0.61 12.38
N LYS A 224 -2.76 -1.26 13.08
CA LYS A 224 -3.02 -2.50 13.81
C LYS A 224 -4.13 -2.31 14.85
N GLY A 225 -5.16 -3.19 14.81
CA GLY A 225 -6.28 -3.19 15.75
C GLY A 225 -7.41 -2.21 15.43
N GLU A 226 -7.35 -1.46 14.32
CA GLU A 226 -8.42 -0.55 13.89
C GLU A 226 -9.52 -1.31 13.11
N ASP A 227 -10.07 -2.36 13.73
CA ASP A 227 -11.05 -3.28 13.12
C ASP A 227 -12.33 -2.56 12.66
N ALA A 228 -12.79 -1.55 13.38
CA ALA A 228 -13.99 -0.80 13.03
C ALA A 228 -13.82 -0.09 11.68
N LEU A 229 -12.67 0.58 11.48
CA LEU A 229 -12.35 1.25 10.21
C LEU A 229 -12.15 0.23 9.10
N ARG A 230 -11.38 -0.85 9.35
CA ARG A 230 -11.14 -1.93 8.39
C ARG A 230 -12.44 -2.55 7.89
N ASN A 231 -13.35 -2.92 8.80
CA ASN A 231 -14.63 -3.55 8.45
C ASN A 231 -15.52 -2.60 7.64
N LYS A 232 -15.51 -1.30 7.96
CA LYS A 232 -16.25 -0.30 7.21
C LYS A 232 -15.70 -0.17 5.77
N VAL A 233 -14.37 -0.17 5.62
CA VAL A 233 -13.71 -0.13 4.30
C VAL A 233 -13.96 -1.41 3.52
N ASN A 234 -13.91 -2.60 4.16
CA ASN A 234 -14.25 -3.87 3.51
C ASN A 234 -15.68 -3.87 2.95
N ALA A 235 -16.65 -3.30 3.68
CA ALA A 235 -18.02 -3.18 3.19
C ALA A 235 -18.11 -2.27 1.95
N VAL A 236 -17.30 -1.19 1.89
CA VAL A 236 -17.24 -0.32 0.70
C VAL A 236 -16.64 -1.04 -0.50
N ILE A 237 -15.57 -1.84 -0.28
CA ILE A 237 -14.94 -2.61 -1.37
C ILE A 237 -15.91 -3.65 -1.92
N ALA A 238 -16.63 -4.38 -1.04
CA ALA A 238 -17.62 -5.37 -1.45
C ALA A 238 -18.76 -4.75 -2.27
N ASP A 239 -19.33 -3.64 -1.79
CA ASP A 239 -20.38 -2.88 -2.49
C ASP A 239 -19.91 -2.36 -3.85
N ALA A 240 -18.63 -1.95 -3.96
CA ALA A 240 -18.05 -1.50 -5.23
C ALA A 240 -17.80 -2.66 -6.21
N SER A 241 -17.45 -3.86 -5.72
CA SER A 241 -17.24 -5.04 -6.56
C SER A 241 -18.53 -5.47 -7.26
N ASP A 242 -19.68 -5.31 -6.62
CA ASP A 242 -21.00 -5.59 -7.22
C ASP A 242 -21.36 -4.57 -8.31
N VAL A 243 -20.89 -3.32 -8.18
CA VAL A 243 -21.11 -2.24 -9.16
C VAL A 243 -20.12 -2.32 -10.34
N VAL A 244 -18.91 -2.80 -10.13
CA VAL A 244 -17.88 -2.95 -11.19
C VAL A 244 -18.22 -4.07 -12.18
N CYS A 245 -19.14 -4.98 -11.84
CA CYS A 245 -19.72 -5.90 -12.81
C CYS A 245 -20.67 -5.21 -13.81
N ASP A 246 -21.01 -3.95 -13.61
CA ASP A 246 -21.78 -3.14 -14.56
C ASP A 246 -20.80 -2.19 -15.31
N GLU A 247 -20.50 -2.54 -16.55
CA GLU A 247 -19.39 -2.06 -17.40
C GLU A 247 -19.34 -0.53 -17.70
N THR A 248 -20.04 0.32 -16.97
CA THR A 248 -20.25 1.72 -17.41
C THR A 248 -19.66 2.83 -16.55
N THR A 249 -19.05 2.56 -15.39
CA THR A 249 -18.87 3.66 -14.42
C THR A 249 -17.45 4.11 -14.05
N LEU A 250 -16.37 3.36 -14.33
CA LEU A 250 -15.00 3.79 -13.98
C LEU A 250 -13.95 3.32 -15.00
N PRO A 251 -13.46 4.20 -15.90
CA PRO A 251 -12.48 3.83 -16.95
C PRO A 251 -11.15 3.24 -16.43
N SER A 252 -10.72 3.59 -15.20
CA SER A 252 -9.45 3.13 -14.62
C SER A 252 -9.54 1.72 -14.01
N ILE A 253 -10.72 1.31 -13.54
CA ILE A 253 -10.96 -0.05 -13.01
C ILE A 253 -11.07 -1.06 -14.15
N GLU A 254 -11.67 -0.66 -15.28
CA GLU A 254 -11.76 -1.49 -16.49
C GLU A 254 -10.39 -1.94 -17.00
N THR A 255 -9.39 -1.06 -16.96
CA THR A 255 -8.01 -1.39 -17.36
C THR A 255 -7.40 -2.46 -16.46
N ALA A 256 -7.59 -2.39 -15.14
CA ALA A 256 -7.05 -3.37 -14.19
C ALA A 256 -7.73 -4.75 -14.31
N LEU A 257 -9.05 -4.77 -14.57
CA LEU A 257 -9.83 -6.02 -14.73
C LEU A 257 -9.59 -6.71 -16.09
N THR A 258 -9.38 -5.93 -17.14
CA THR A 258 -9.07 -6.47 -18.49
C THR A 258 -7.73 -7.20 -18.48
N PHE A 259 -6.73 -6.71 -17.74
CA PHE A 259 -5.43 -7.40 -17.61
C PHE A 259 -5.52 -8.68 -16.78
N GLY A 260 -6.35 -8.76 -15.75
CA GLY A 260 -6.60 -10.01 -15.01
C GLY A 260 -7.17 -11.11 -15.89
N ARG A 261 -8.04 -10.78 -16.85
CA ARG A 261 -8.62 -11.76 -17.79
C ARG A 261 -7.65 -12.24 -18.88
N LEU A 262 -6.65 -11.44 -19.26
CA LEU A 262 -5.66 -11.83 -20.28
C LEU A 262 -4.64 -12.82 -19.74
N VAL A 263 -4.36 -12.81 -18.43
CA VAL A 263 -3.42 -13.75 -17.80
C VAL A 263 -4.07 -15.13 -17.56
N ASP A 264 -5.39 -15.20 -17.34
CA ASP A 264 -6.13 -16.46 -17.13
C ASP A 264 -6.30 -17.31 -18.42
N HIS A 265 -5.94 -16.78 -19.59
CA HIS A 265 -6.09 -17.48 -20.88
C HIS A 265 -4.79 -18.02 -21.48
N GLU A 266 -3.62 -17.82 -20.83
CA GLU A 266 -2.32 -18.32 -21.32
C GLU A 266 -1.60 -19.25 -20.32
N VAL A 267 -2.33 -19.98 -19.45
CA VAL A 267 -1.75 -21.05 -18.61
C VAL A 267 -2.36 -22.39 -18.98
#